data_a234d718e555c722abd94bba1fce86d4
#
_entry.id   a234d718e555c722abd94bba1fce86d4
#
_cell.length_a   1.000
_cell.length_b   1.000
_cell.length_c   1.000
_cell.angle_alpha   90.00
_cell.angle_beta   90.00
_cell.angle_gamma   90.00
#
_symmetry.space_group_name_H-M   'P 1'
#
loop_
_entity.id
_entity.type
_entity.pdbx_description
1 polymer ?
#
loop_
_entity_poly.entity_id
_entity_poly.type
_entity_poly.pdbx_seq_one_letter_code
_entity_poly.pdbx_strand_id
1 'polypeptide(L)'
;MALSLTLAAALALTGCGSNDGLNALNSREVQLPDGKVVLAETAVRPEELAKGLMYRDSLAPNRGMLFFHTAESFYPYWMKNCKISLDMIWMDEGRRIVEIAANVPPCPPDTENCPSYGGHEKAMYVLELGGGQAAKHALRKGQRLEF
;
A
#
# COMPACT_ATOMS: atom_id res chain seq x y z
N MET A 1 14.57 -65.32 -18.00
CA MET A 1 13.82 -64.69 -16.90
C MET A 1 14.47 -63.32 -16.65
N ALA A 2 13.86 -62.29 -17.19
CA ALA A 2 14.35 -60.92 -17.01
C ALA A 2 13.40 -60.21 -16.02
N LEU A 3 13.93 -59.73 -14.90
CA LEU A 3 13.20 -59.03 -13.87
C LEU A 3 13.27 -57.53 -14.17
N SER A 4 12.13 -56.94 -14.60
CA SER A 4 12.00 -55.47 -14.79
C SER A 4 11.77 -54.81 -13.45
N LEU A 5 12.67 -53.92 -13.04
CA LEU A 5 12.55 -53.10 -11.86
C LEU A 5 11.97 -51.75 -12.28
N THR A 6 10.70 -51.52 -11.98
CA THR A 6 10.04 -50.22 -12.19
C THR A 6 10.35 -49.28 -11.03
N LEU A 7 11.10 -48.24 -11.32
CA LEU A 7 11.38 -47.14 -10.37
C LEU A 7 10.21 -46.16 -10.35
N ALA A 8 9.45 -46.15 -9.28
CA ALA A 8 8.40 -45.16 -9.05
C ALA A 8 9.03 -43.86 -8.51
N ALA A 9 9.03 -42.82 -9.31
CA ALA A 9 9.40 -41.46 -8.89
C ALA A 9 8.25 -40.83 -8.10
N ALA A 10 8.42 -40.65 -6.81
CA ALA A 10 7.51 -39.89 -5.97
C ALA A 10 7.76 -38.39 -6.20
N LEU A 11 6.83 -37.70 -6.86
CA LEU A 11 6.81 -36.24 -6.91
C LEU A 11 6.34 -35.70 -5.54
N ALA A 12 7.27 -35.15 -4.77
CA ALA A 12 6.96 -34.37 -3.58
C ALA A 12 6.47 -32.99 -4.01
N LEU A 13 5.17 -32.77 -3.95
CA LEU A 13 4.56 -31.45 -4.04
C LEU A 13 4.81 -30.70 -2.73
N THR A 14 5.89 -29.94 -2.64
CA THR A 14 6.07 -28.94 -1.59
C THR A 14 5.22 -27.71 -1.94
N GLY A 15 3.96 -27.75 -1.54
CA GLY A 15 3.09 -26.58 -1.57
C GLY A 15 3.47 -25.63 -0.44
N CYS A 16 4.36 -24.66 -0.68
CA CYS A 16 4.42 -23.45 0.12
C CYS A 16 3.15 -22.65 -0.16
N GLY A 17 2.15 -22.82 0.71
CA GLY A 17 0.99 -21.93 0.75
C GLY A 17 1.43 -20.58 1.30
N SER A 18 1.89 -19.67 0.45
CA SER A 18 2.06 -18.28 0.79
C SER A 18 0.68 -17.66 0.99
N ASN A 19 0.50 -16.87 2.06
CA ASN A 19 -0.72 -16.11 2.34
C ASN A 19 -1.03 -15.03 1.28
N ASP A 20 -0.31 -15.00 0.17
CA ASP A 20 -0.44 -14.03 -0.92
C ASP A 20 -1.80 -14.11 -1.63
N GLY A 21 -2.45 -15.26 -1.63
CA GLY A 21 -3.75 -15.45 -2.29
C GLY A 21 -4.92 -14.72 -1.62
N LEU A 22 -4.91 -14.59 -0.29
CA LEU A 22 -5.97 -13.87 0.45
C LEU A 22 -5.79 -12.35 0.36
N ASN A 23 -4.56 -11.88 0.28
CA ASN A 23 -4.25 -10.46 0.10
C ASN A 23 -4.58 -9.98 -1.33
N ALA A 24 -4.56 -10.85 -2.33
CA ALA A 24 -4.91 -10.50 -3.71
C ALA A 24 -6.41 -10.18 -3.87
N LEU A 25 -7.29 -10.77 -3.06
CA LEU A 25 -8.74 -10.54 -3.12
C LEU A 25 -9.15 -9.13 -2.66
N ASN A 26 -8.33 -8.47 -1.82
CA ASN A 26 -8.56 -7.12 -1.30
C ASN A 26 -7.51 -6.13 -1.82
N SER A 27 -7.01 -6.31 -3.04
CA SER A 27 -6.01 -5.44 -3.63
C SER A 27 -6.51 -4.87 -4.96
N ARG A 28 -6.04 -3.66 -5.30
CA ARG A 28 -6.26 -3.02 -6.60
C ARG A 28 -4.94 -2.69 -7.27
N GLU A 29 -4.93 -2.84 -8.58
CA GLU A 29 -3.88 -2.28 -9.40
C GLU A 29 -4.08 -0.78 -9.51
N VAL A 30 -3.05 -0.02 -9.13
CA VAL A 30 -2.98 1.44 -9.28
C VAL A 30 -1.95 1.74 -10.35
N GLN A 31 -2.41 2.23 -11.49
CA GLN A 31 -1.53 2.69 -12.57
C GLN A 31 -1.03 4.10 -12.26
N LEU A 32 0.28 4.23 -12.20
CA LEU A 32 0.96 5.50 -11.99
C LEU A 32 1.18 6.25 -13.33
N PRO A 33 1.39 7.58 -13.29
CA PRO A 33 1.58 8.39 -14.51
C PRO A 33 2.77 7.98 -15.38
N ASP A 34 3.76 7.31 -14.83
CA ASP A 34 4.92 6.77 -15.56
C ASP A 34 4.65 5.40 -16.19
N GLY A 35 3.42 4.90 -16.12
CA GLY A 35 3.00 3.59 -16.64
C GLY A 35 3.33 2.40 -15.75
N LYS A 36 3.93 2.61 -14.58
CA LYS A 36 4.15 1.54 -13.60
C LYS A 36 2.85 1.23 -12.87
N VAL A 37 2.75 -0.03 -12.40
CA VAL A 37 1.61 -0.51 -11.64
C VAL A 37 2.05 -0.86 -10.23
N VAL A 38 1.30 -0.35 -9.27
CA VAL A 38 1.40 -0.71 -7.85
C VAL A 38 0.20 -1.57 -7.48
N LEU A 39 0.42 -2.72 -6.87
CA LEU A 39 -0.64 -3.51 -6.28
C LEU A 39 -0.89 -3.02 -4.84
N ALA A 40 -1.94 -2.22 -4.68
CA ALA A 40 -2.32 -1.63 -3.41
C ALA A 40 -3.40 -2.46 -2.70
N GLU A 41 -3.16 -2.82 -1.45
CA GLU A 41 -4.23 -3.34 -0.58
C GLU A 41 -5.29 -2.27 -0.38
N THR A 42 -6.57 -2.66 -0.31
CA THR A 42 -7.66 -1.70 -0.12
C THR A 42 -8.06 -1.60 1.34
N ALA A 43 -8.21 -0.37 1.85
CA ALA A 43 -8.76 -0.07 3.16
C ALA A 43 -10.09 0.68 2.97
N VAL A 44 -11.18 0.07 3.39
CA VAL A 44 -12.56 0.59 3.21
C VAL A 44 -13.29 0.65 4.55
N ARG A 45 -13.09 -0.35 5.41
CA ARG A 45 -13.76 -0.44 6.71
C ARG A 45 -13.06 0.45 7.73
N PRO A 46 -13.78 0.99 8.72
CA PRO A 46 -13.20 1.89 9.73
C PRO A 46 -11.95 1.33 10.43
N GLU A 47 -11.94 0.04 10.75
CA GLU A 47 -10.79 -0.62 11.38
C GLU A 47 -9.59 -0.75 10.43
N GLU A 48 -9.82 -0.91 9.12
CA GLU A 48 -8.77 -0.95 8.09
C GLU A 48 -8.19 0.45 7.88
N LEU A 49 -9.06 1.47 7.77
CA LEU A 49 -8.67 2.87 7.66
C LEU A 49 -7.84 3.32 8.87
N ALA A 50 -8.22 2.88 10.07
CA ALA A 50 -7.50 3.22 11.30
C ALA A 50 -6.15 2.50 11.42
N LYS A 51 -6.06 1.25 10.95
CA LYS A 51 -4.84 0.44 11.05
C LYS A 51 -3.80 0.79 9.98
N GLY A 52 -4.23 0.96 8.74
CA GLY A 52 -3.33 1.22 7.62
C GLY A 52 -2.14 0.25 7.56
N LEU A 53 -0.95 0.79 7.35
CA LEU A 53 0.33 0.05 7.27
C LEU A 53 1.05 -0.11 8.61
N MET A 54 0.34 0.09 9.75
CA MET A 54 0.92 -0.10 11.08
C MET A 54 1.56 -1.49 11.24
N TYR A 55 2.64 -1.55 12.02
CA TYR A 55 3.38 -2.77 12.41
C TYR A 55 4.10 -3.51 11.27
N ARG A 56 4.10 -2.99 10.04
CA ARG A 56 4.83 -3.60 8.93
C ARG A 56 6.32 -3.29 9.00
N ASP A 57 7.13 -4.32 8.88
CA ASP A 57 8.59 -4.20 8.89
C ASP A 57 9.16 -3.80 7.53
N SER A 58 8.41 -4.02 6.45
CA SER A 58 8.79 -3.67 5.09
C SER A 58 7.59 -3.52 4.18
N LEU A 59 7.77 -2.82 3.06
CA LEU A 59 6.82 -2.73 1.96
C LEU A 59 7.59 -2.81 0.64
N ALA A 60 7.24 -3.77 -0.21
CA ALA A 60 7.91 -3.90 -1.51
C ALA A 60 7.65 -2.67 -2.41
N PRO A 61 8.57 -2.30 -3.30
CA PRO A 61 8.45 -1.07 -4.11
C PRO A 61 7.21 -1.00 -5.01
N ASN A 62 6.65 -2.16 -5.38
CA ASN A 62 5.42 -2.26 -6.19
C ASN A 62 4.17 -2.55 -5.35
N ARG A 63 4.24 -2.33 -4.03
CA ARG A 63 3.13 -2.54 -3.10
C ARG A 63 2.76 -1.21 -2.44
N GLY A 64 1.50 -1.14 -1.99
CA GLY A 64 0.96 0.02 -1.30
C GLY A 64 -0.33 -0.32 -0.58
N MET A 65 -0.98 0.72 -0.03
CA MET A 65 -2.33 0.63 0.49
C MET A 65 -3.15 1.82 -0.03
N LEU A 66 -4.35 1.53 -0.54
CA LEU A 66 -5.28 2.51 -1.08
C LEU A 66 -6.49 2.61 -0.16
N PHE A 67 -6.65 3.77 0.42
CA PHE A 67 -7.72 4.10 1.36
C PHE A 67 -8.89 4.74 0.60
N PHE A 68 -10.08 4.25 0.85
CA PHE A 68 -11.34 4.76 0.30
C PHE A 68 -12.16 5.43 1.39
N HIS A 69 -12.31 6.74 1.31
CA HIS A 69 -13.21 7.46 2.18
C HIS A 69 -14.62 7.53 1.56
N THR A 70 -15.63 7.69 2.40
CA THR A 70 -17.04 7.72 1.96
C THR A 70 -17.48 9.07 1.40
N ALA A 71 -16.71 10.12 1.64
CA ALA A 71 -16.96 11.47 1.15
C ALA A 71 -15.65 12.24 1.03
N GLU A 72 -15.60 13.23 0.14
CA GLU A 72 -14.50 14.19 0.11
C GLU A 72 -14.45 15.03 1.38
N SER A 73 -13.32 15.01 2.06
CA SER A 73 -13.08 15.82 3.25
C SER A 73 -11.58 16.02 3.48
N PHE A 74 -11.25 16.69 4.57
CA PHE A 74 -9.87 16.88 5.03
C PHE A 74 -9.50 15.68 5.91
N TYR A 75 -8.54 14.87 5.46
CA TYR A 75 -8.12 13.65 6.14
C TYR A 75 -6.64 13.74 6.51
N PRO A 76 -6.29 14.28 7.69
CA PRO A 76 -4.92 14.20 8.18
C PRO A 76 -4.58 12.76 8.55
N TYR A 77 -3.35 12.34 8.24
CA TYR A 77 -2.83 11.01 8.54
C TYR A 77 -1.67 11.11 9.53
N TRP A 78 -1.37 10.04 10.22
CA TRP A 78 -0.28 9.93 11.18
C TRP A 78 0.56 8.68 10.96
N MET A 79 1.75 8.66 11.57
CA MET A 79 2.68 7.54 11.47
C MET A 79 2.71 6.67 12.74
N LYS A 80 1.64 6.71 13.55
CA LYS A 80 1.55 5.91 14.79
C LYS A 80 1.71 4.43 14.46
N ASN A 81 2.56 3.74 15.22
CA ASN A 81 2.86 2.32 15.06
C ASN A 81 3.39 1.91 13.66
N CYS A 82 3.73 2.84 12.79
CA CYS A 82 4.45 2.55 11.56
C CYS A 82 5.93 2.33 11.89
N LYS A 83 6.54 1.33 11.24
CA LYS A 83 7.96 1.00 11.41
C LYS A 83 8.83 1.42 10.22
N ILE A 84 8.20 1.80 9.13
CA ILE A 84 8.84 2.21 7.87
C ILE A 84 8.40 3.62 7.48
N SER A 85 9.25 4.34 6.76
CA SER A 85 8.86 5.62 6.16
C SER A 85 7.86 5.40 5.04
N LEU A 86 6.91 6.32 4.88
CA LEU A 86 5.86 6.26 3.88
C LEU A 86 5.78 7.55 3.05
N ASP A 87 5.36 7.40 1.81
CA ASP A 87 4.83 8.49 0.98
C ASP A 87 3.31 8.42 1.03
N MET A 88 2.65 9.52 1.37
CA MET A 88 1.20 9.62 1.44
C MET A 88 0.71 10.55 0.32
N ILE A 89 -0.20 10.06 -0.51
CA ILE A 89 -0.69 10.75 -1.72
C ILE A 89 -2.21 10.89 -1.61
N TRP A 90 -2.70 12.11 -1.38
CA TRP A 90 -4.12 12.43 -1.34
C TRP A 90 -4.65 12.72 -2.73
N MET A 91 -5.83 12.19 -3.05
CA MET A 91 -6.49 12.35 -4.35
C MET A 91 -7.95 12.75 -4.15
N ASP A 92 -8.43 13.63 -5.01
CA ASP A 92 -9.83 14.01 -5.09
C ASP A 92 -10.73 12.88 -5.62
N GLU A 93 -12.03 13.10 -5.73
CA GLU A 93 -13.00 12.15 -6.30
C GLU A 93 -12.64 11.77 -7.76
N GLY A 94 -12.03 12.70 -8.52
CA GLY A 94 -11.53 12.47 -9.87
C GLY A 94 -10.20 11.72 -9.94
N ARG A 95 -9.66 11.25 -8.80
CA ARG A 95 -8.37 10.56 -8.65
C ARG A 95 -7.16 11.42 -9.03
N ARG A 96 -7.30 12.76 -8.97
CA ARG A 96 -6.19 13.67 -9.16
C ARG A 96 -5.46 13.90 -7.85
N ILE A 97 -4.14 13.87 -7.91
CA ILE A 97 -3.30 14.17 -6.75
C ILE A 97 -3.52 15.62 -6.34
N VAL A 98 -4.01 15.83 -5.14
CA VAL A 98 -4.22 17.15 -4.54
C VAL A 98 -3.14 17.51 -3.53
N GLU A 99 -2.54 16.52 -2.86
CA GLU A 99 -1.49 16.71 -1.88
C GLU A 99 -0.55 15.50 -1.82
N ILE A 100 0.72 15.71 -1.47
CA ILE A 100 1.71 14.66 -1.23
C ILE A 100 2.50 15.02 0.02
N ALA A 101 2.60 14.09 0.97
CA ALA A 101 3.59 14.10 2.03
C ALA A 101 4.62 13.00 1.74
N ALA A 102 5.83 13.40 1.36
CA ALA A 102 6.85 12.46 0.89
C ALA A 102 7.82 12.08 2.00
N ASN A 103 8.23 10.81 2.01
CA ASN A 103 9.22 10.23 2.91
C ASN A 103 8.99 10.55 4.39
N VAL A 104 7.73 10.43 4.81
CA VAL A 104 7.30 10.70 6.19
C VAL A 104 7.91 9.65 7.11
N PRO A 105 8.70 10.03 8.12
CA PRO A 105 9.35 9.07 9.01
C PRO A 105 8.34 8.42 9.97
N PRO A 106 8.64 7.21 10.50
CA PRO A 106 7.90 6.63 11.60
C PRO A 106 7.73 7.60 12.77
N CYS A 107 6.60 7.51 13.47
CA CYS A 107 6.45 8.21 14.74
C CYS A 107 7.41 7.59 15.76
N PRO A 108 8.18 8.39 16.54
CA PRO A 108 9.06 7.84 17.57
C PRO A 108 8.28 6.96 18.55
N PRO A 109 8.86 5.83 18.99
CA PRO A 109 8.27 5.03 20.06
C PRO A 109 8.11 5.91 21.31
N ASP A 110 7.11 5.61 22.12
CA ASP A 110 6.79 6.31 23.37
C ASP A 110 6.35 7.79 23.21
N THR A 111 6.02 8.21 22.01
CA THR A 111 5.42 9.52 21.74
C THR A 111 3.90 9.43 21.87
N GLU A 112 3.31 10.11 22.86
CA GLU A 112 1.86 10.20 23.01
C GLU A 112 1.19 10.95 21.85
N ASN A 113 1.91 11.94 21.29
CA ASN A 113 1.43 12.82 20.24
C ASN A 113 2.24 12.64 18.95
N CYS A 114 1.82 11.71 18.09
CA CYS A 114 2.35 11.62 16.73
C CYS A 114 1.93 12.84 15.91
N PRO A 115 2.82 13.46 15.13
CA PRO A 115 2.44 14.50 14.19
C PRO A 115 1.42 14.00 13.18
N SER A 116 0.53 14.91 12.76
CA SER A 116 -0.35 14.69 11.63
C SER A 116 0.24 15.28 10.35
N TYR A 117 0.00 14.63 9.24
CA TYR A 117 0.50 14.99 7.91
C TYR A 117 -0.66 15.12 6.94
N GLY A 118 -0.56 16.05 6.01
CA GLY A 118 -1.58 16.28 4.98
C GLY A 118 -2.92 16.73 5.52
N GLY A 119 -3.98 16.49 4.72
CA GLY A 119 -5.33 16.91 5.06
C GLY A 119 -5.57 18.42 4.90
N HIS A 120 -4.72 19.12 4.15
CA HIS A 120 -4.90 20.54 3.83
C HIS A 120 -5.79 20.75 2.60
N GLU A 121 -5.97 19.72 1.80
CA GLU A 121 -6.83 19.67 0.63
C GLU A 121 -7.92 18.62 0.83
N LYS A 122 -9.10 18.80 0.24
CA LYS A 122 -10.14 17.78 0.26
C LYS A 122 -9.72 16.58 -0.59
N ALA A 123 -9.91 15.39 -0.07
CA ALA A 123 -9.60 14.14 -0.75
C ALA A 123 -10.70 13.11 -0.54
N MET A 124 -10.83 12.19 -1.50
CA MET A 124 -11.66 11.00 -1.42
C MET A 124 -10.80 9.75 -1.19
N TYR A 125 -9.58 9.75 -1.71
CA TYR A 125 -8.65 8.62 -1.66
C TYR A 125 -7.31 9.04 -1.12
N VAL A 126 -6.63 8.10 -0.44
CA VAL A 126 -5.22 8.26 -0.07
C VAL A 126 -4.47 7.00 -0.50
N LEU A 127 -3.35 7.15 -1.19
CA LEU A 127 -2.44 6.05 -1.52
C LEU A 127 -1.20 6.18 -0.64
N GLU A 128 -0.90 5.14 0.13
CA GLU A 128 0.36 5.01 0.85
C GLU A 128 1.32 4.09 0.10
N LEU A 129 2.54 4.56 -0.09
CA LEU A 129 3.68 3.84 -0.69
C LEU A 129 4.85 3.84 0.29
N GLY A 130 5.83 2.97 0.07
CA GLY A 130 7.10 3.08 0.79
C GLY A 130 7.78 4.41 0.55
N GLY A 131 8.48 4.94 1.56
CA GLY A 131 9.14 6.25 1.48
C GLY A 131 10.08 6.37 0.28
N GLY A 132 9.99 7.49 -0.45
CA GLY A 132 10.77 7.77 -1.64
C GLY A 132 10.16 7.26 -2.96
N GLN A 133 9.08 6.47 -2.93
CA GLN A 133 8.44 5.97 -4.16
C GLN A 133 7.73 7.10 -4.94
N ALA A 134 7.16 8.10 -4.26
CA ALA A 134 6.56 9.25 -4.93
C ALA A 134 7.59 10.01 -5.78
N ALA A 135 8.78 10.24 -5.23
CA ALA A 135 9.88 10.86 -5.96
C ALA A 135 10.38 9.98 -7.12
N LYS A 136 10.56 8.68 -6.89
CA LYS A 136 11.01 7.72 -7.89
C LYS A 136 10.08 7.67 -9.11
N HIS A 137 8.77 7.75 -8.89
CA HIS A 137 7.75 7.75 -9.95
C HIS A 137 7.36 9.16 -10.40
N ALA A 138 8.09 10.19 -9.98
CA ALA A 138 7.86 11.59 -10.29
C ALA A 138 6.39 12.03 -10.09
N LEU A 139 5.77 11.55 -9.01
CA LEU A 139 4.39 11.90 -8.67
C LEU A 139 4.31 13.38 -8.28
N ARG A 140 3.30 14.07 -8.82
CA ARG A 140 3.10 15.52 -8.60
C ARG A 140 1.62 15.86 -8.50
N LYS A 141 1.31 16.90 -7.75
CA LYS A 141 -0.04 17.49 -7.67
C LYS A 141 -0.59 17.76 -9.09
N GLY A 142 -1.85 17.43 -9.31
CA GLY A 142 -2.56 17.56 -10.57
C GLY A 142 -2.51 16.34 -11.49
N GLN A 143 -1.57 15.41 -11.30
CA GLN A 143 -1.56 14.15 -12.04
C GLN A 143 -2.72 13.25 -11.59
N ARG A 144 -3.19 12.41 -12.51
CA ARG A 144 -4.26 11.44 -12.24
C ARG A 144 -3.70 10.03 -12.15
N LEU A 145 -4.19 9.27 -11.18
CA LEU A 145 -3.95 7.83 -11.05
C LEU A 145 -5.16 7.05 -11.55
N GLU A 146 -4.93 5.82 -12.04
CA GLU A 146 -6.02 4.93 -12.48
C GLU A 146 -6.08 3.68 -11.61
N PHE A 147 -7.27 3.35 -11.09
CA PHE A 147 -7.51 2.18 -10.24
C PHE A 147 -8.99 1.77 -10.20
#